data_d9f734ff3dd8fc6ec29f8d6199804adb
#
_entry.id   d9f734ff3dd8fc6ec29f8d6199804adb
#
_cell.length_a   1.000
_cell.length_b   1.000
_cell.length_c   1.000
_cell.angle_alpha   90.00
_cell.angle_beta   90.00
_cell.angle_gamma   90.00
#
_symmetry.space_group_name_H-M   'P 1'
#
loop_
_entity.id
_entity.type
_entity.pdbx_description
1 polymer ?
#
loop_
_entity_poly.entity_id
_entity_poly.type
_entity_poly.pdbx_seq_one_letter_code
_entity_poly.pdbx_strand_id
1 'polypeptide(L)'
;MRTGRSLFLLPLLLVFVTGLTACPNRTEIGKINADPDRYFDKEVGVVGVVTDSYGVPFVGGAYEIDDGTGKIWVVTERGGVPSKGARVGVKGRVFSGPALRGRTFGTAIRESDRRSRGR
;
A
#
# COMPACT_ATOMS: atom_id res chain seq x y z
N MET A 1 -40.78 22.91 23.42
CA MET A 1 -40.15 22.05 24.02
C MET A 1 -39.92 20.83 23.33
N ARG A 2 -40.71 20.32 22.57
CA ARG A 2 -40.48 19.15 21.96
C ARG A 2 -39.43 19.28 20.95
N THR A 3 -39.08 20.38 20.41
CA THR A 3 -38.10 20.51 19.37
C THR A 3 -36.73 20.11 19.83
N GLY A 4 -36.45 20.15 21.07
CA GLY A 4 -35.13 19.80 21.53
C GLY A 4 -34.75 18.36 21.28
N ARG A 5 -35.74 17.52 21.14
CA ARG A 5 -35.40 16.15 20.93
C ARG A 5 -34.82 15.85 19.63
N SER A 6 -35.28 16.41 18.57
CA SER A 6 -34.77 16.09 17.29
C SER A 6 -33.33 16.54 17.11
N LEU A 7 -32.90 17.49 17.87
CA LEU A 7 -31.53 17.95 17.75
C LEU A 7 -30.53 16.94 18.23
N PHE A 8 -30.91 16.05 19.10
CA PHE A 8 -30.00 15.09 19.60
C PHE A 8 -29.62 14.06 18.56
N LEU A 9 -30.49 13.81 17.62
CA LEU A 9 -30.23 12.78 16.65
C LEU A 9 -29.17 13.18 15.65
N LEU A 10 -29.10 14.45 15.34
CA LEU A 10 -28.13 14.92 14.37
C LEU A 10 -26.70 14.68 14.74
N PRO A 11 -26.29 14.99 15.95
CA PRO A 11 -24.89 14.75 16.33
C PRO A 11 -24.50 13.29 16.20
N LEU A 12 -25.42 12.41 16.47
CA LEU A 12 -25.12 11.01 16.38
C LEU A 12 -24.79 10.59 14.97
N LEU A 13 -25.53 11.11 14.03
CA LEU A 13 -25.27 10.79 12.65
C LEU A 13 -23.92 11.26 12.18
N LEU A 14 -23.53 12.43 12.63
CA LEU A 14 -22.24 12.96 12.27
C LEU A 14 -21.10 12.10 12.76
N VAL A 15 -21.22 11.64 13.97
CA VAL A 15 -20.18 10.81 14.54
C VAL A 15 -20.05 9.53 13.75
N PHE A 16 -21.15 8.98 13.35
CA PHE A 16 -21.12 7.75 12.61
C PHE A 16 -20.43 7.92 11.26
N VAL A 17 -20.72 8.99 10.57
CA VAL A 17 -20.10 9.25 9.28
C VAL A 17 -18.61 9.44 9.44
N THR A 18 -18.20 10.11 10.49
CA THR A 18 -16.78 10.32 10.72
C THR A 18 -16.04 9.02 10.87
N GLY A 19 -16.66 8.04 11.49
CA GLY A 19 -16.01 6.76 11.68
C GLY A 19 -15.77 6.03 10.38
N LEU A 20 -16.55 6.28 9.36
CA LEU A 20 -16.39 5.61 8.10
C LEU A 20 -15.22 6.12 7.30
N THR A 21 -14.67 7.26 7.64
CA THR A 21 -13.57 7.81 6.89
C THR A 21 -12.23 7.47 7.51
N ALA A 22 -12.17 6.44 8.31
CA ALA A 22 -10.98 6.16 9.07
C ALA A 22 -9.87 5.44 8.31
N CYS A 23 -10.07 5.05 7.06
CA CYS A 23 -9.05 4.30 6.35
C CYS A 23 -8.71 4.91 5.01
N PRO A 24 -8.20 6.11 4.99
CA PRO A 24 -7.96 6.78 3.71
C PRO A 24 -6.62 6.54 3.10
N ASN A 25 -5.69 5.87 3.77
CA ASN A 25 -4.33 5.81 3.28
C ASN A 25 -4.00 4.62 2.41
N ARG A 26 -4.98 3.82 2.10
CA ARG A 26 -4.74 2.62 1.33
C ARG A 26 -5.09 2.85 -0.12
N THR A 27 -4.14 2.59 -1.00
CA THR A 27 -4.33 2.79 -2.43
C THR A 27 -4.38 1.44 -3.12
N GLU A 28 -5.26 1.30 -4.08
CA GLU A 28 -5.34 0.08 -4.87
C GLU A 28 -4.21 0.04 -5.88
N ILE A 29 -3.55 -1.09 -5.95
CA ILE A 29 -2.43 -1.25 -6.89
C ILE A 29 -2.90 -1.07 -8.32
N GLY A 30 -4.10 -1.55 -8.63
CA GLY A 30 -4.63 -1.39 -9.97
C GLY A 30 -4.74 0.06 -10.41
N LYS A 31 -5.03 0.95 -9.48
CA LYS A 31 -5.11 2.38 -9.83
C LYS A 31 -3.74 2.96 -10.10
N ILE A 32 -2.74 2.52 -9.37
CA ILE A 32 -1.38 2.98 -9.61
C ILE A 32 -0.92 2.52 -10.99
N ASN A 33 -1.18 1.27 -11.32
CA ASN A 33 -0.74 0.72 -12.59
C ASN A 33 -1.48 1.32 -13.77
N ALA A 34 -2.75 1.70 -13.57
CA ALA A 34 -3.52 2.28 -14.65
C ALA A 34 -3.11 3.71 -14.96
N ASP A 35 -2.57 4.42 -13.98
CA ASP A 35 -2.20 5.81 -14.18
C ASP A 35 -0.95 6.13 -13.35
N PRO A 36 0.20 5.57 -13.74
CA PRO A 36 1.40 5.73 -12.93
C PRO A 36 1.86 7.18 -12.79
N ASP A 37 1.62 7.99 -13.80
CA ASP A 37 2.04 9.39 -13.72
C ASP A 37 1.35 10.15 -12.61
N ARG A 38 0.12 9.78 -12.35
CA ARG A 38 -0.64 10.44 -11.29
C ARG A 38 -0.05 10.18 -9.92
N TYR A 39 0.56 9.01 -9.75
CA TYR A 39 1.10 8.61 -8.44
C TYR A 39 2.61 8.77 -8.34
N PHE A 40 3.26 9.13 -9.43
CA PHE A 40 4.70 9.22 -9.45
C PHE A 40 5.20 10.17 -8.37
N ASP A 41 6.19 9.70 -7.61
CA ASP A 41 6.82 10.44 -6.52
C ASP A 41 5.86 10.78 -5.37
N LYS A 42 4.75 10.08 -5.28
CA LYS A 42 3.82 10.25 -4.18
C LYS A 42 3.88 9.06 -3.25
N GLU A 43 3.62 9.32 -1.98
CA GLU A 43 3.58 8.27 -1.00
C GLU A 43 2.25 7.55 -1.07
N VAL A 44 2.29 6.22 -1.08
CA VAL A 44 1.09 5.41 -1.11
C VAL A 44 1.21 4.33 -0.06
N GLY A 45 0.07 3.79 0.34
CA GLY A 45 0.02 2.62 1.20
C GLY A 45 -0.72 1.52 0.47
N VAL A 46 -0.13 0.33 0.40
CA VAL A 46 -0.77 -0.81 -0.25
C VAL A 46 -0.70 -2.01 0.68
N VAL A 47 -1.68 -2.88 0.56
CA VAL A 47 -1.75 -4.09 1.38
C VAL A 47 -2.05 -5.26 0.46
N GLY A 48 -1.26 -6.29 0.55
CA GLY A 48 -1.48 -7.44 -0.30
C GLY A 48 -0.65 -8.63 0.11
N VAL A 49 -0.59 -9.60 -0.77
CA VAL A 49 0.10 -10.86 -0.55
C VAL A 49 1.33 -10.90 -1.43
N VAL A 50 2.45 -11.32 -0.88
CA VAL A 50 3.69 -11.41 -1.63
C VAL A 50 3.61 -12.58 -2.60
N THR A 51 3.82 -12.28 -3.89
CA THR A 51 3.77 -13.30 -4.94
C THR A 51 5.14 -13.69 -5.43
N ASP A 52 6.14 -12.83 -5.20
CA ASP A 52 7.51 -13.15 -5.61
C ASP A 52 8.45 -12.29 -4.77
N SER A 53 9.69 -12.74 -4.61
CA SER A 53 10.64 -11.96 -3.84
C SER A 53 12.07 -12.30 -4.24
N TYR A 54 12.92 -11.27 -4.20
CA TYR A 54 14.35 -11.39 -4.45
C TYR A 54 15.09 -10.66 -3.35
N GLY A 55 15.81 -11.40 -2.52
CA GLY A 55 16.61 -10.78 -1.50
C GLY A 55 18.07 -10.79 -1.89
N VAL A 56 18.77 -9.71 -1.59
CA VAL A 56 20.21 -9.63 -1.80
C VAL A 56 20.82 -9.38 -0.44
N PRO A 57 21.63 -10.27 0.09
CA PRO A 57 22.16 -10.10 1.43
C PRO A 57 22.85 -8.75 1.59
N PHE A 58 22.58 -8.10 2.71
CA PHE A 58 23.17 -6.82 3.09
C PHE A 58 22.77 -5.63 2.22
N VAL A 59 22.00 -5.84 1.17
CA VAL A 59 21.65 -4.76 0.25
C VAL A 59 20.16 -4.45 0.27
N GLY A 60 19.34 -5.47 0.50
CA GLY A 60 17.90 -5.31 0.43
C GLY A 60 17.33 -6.22 -0.62
N GLY A 61 16.41 -5.73 -1.42
CA GLY A 61 15.84 -6.56 -2.46
C GLY A 61 14.55 -5.99 -3.00
N ALA A 62 13.79 -6.85 -3.63
CA ALA A 62 12.52 -6.46 -4.21
C ALA A 62 11.52 -7.60 -4.03
N TYR A 63 10.27 -7.25 -3.89
CA TYR A 63 9.22 -8.24 -3.80
C TYR A 63 7.97 -7.72 -4.49
N GLU A 64 7.20 -8.64 -5.02
CA GLU A 64 5.97 -8.30 -5.73
C GLU A 64 4.79 -8.58 -4.83
N ILE A 65 3.82 -7.68 -4.79
CA ILE A 65 2.61 -7.89 -4.02
C ILE A 65 1.39 -7.76 -4.91
N ASP A 66 0.37 -8.51 -4.54
CA ASP A 66 -0.90 -8.58 -5.24
C ASP A 66 -1.99 -8.26 -4.25
N ASP A 67 -2.77 -7.21 -4.51
CA ASP A 67 -3.86 -6.83 -3.61
C ASP A 67 -5.23 -7.19 -4.17
N GLY A 68 -5.27 -7.99 -5.24
CA GLY A 68 -6.51 -8.35 -5.88
C GLY A 68 -6.92 -7.41 -7.01
N THR A 69 -6.38 -6.21 -7.04
CA THR A 69 -6.65 -5.26 -8.12
C THR A 69 -5.49 -5.17 -9.09
N GLY A 70 -4.32 -5.63 -8.71
CA GLY A 70 -3.14 -5.60 -9.55
C GLY A 70 -1.93 -6.03 -8.75
N LYS A 71 -0.79 -6.05 -9.42
CA LYS A 71 0.48 -6.40 -8.80
C LYS A 71 1.47 -5.27 -8.98
N ILE A 72 2.35 -5.10 -8.03
CA ILE A 72 3.37 -4.08 -8.13
C ILE A 72 4.61 -4.57 -7.38
N TRP A 73 5.78 -4.15 -7.87
CA TRP A 73 7.04 -4.46 -7.19
C TRP A 73 7.36 -3.41 -6.17
N VAL A 74 7.92 -3.85 -5.07
CA VAL A 74 8.37 -2.98 -3.99
C VAL A 74 9.85 -3.21 -3.81
N VAL A 75 10.61 -2.12 -3.75
CA VAL A 75 12.06 -2.18 -3.57
C VAL A 75 12.37 -1.73 -2.16
N THR A 76 13.17 -2.53 -1.47
CA THR A 76 13.59 -2.19 -0.12
C THR A 76 15.10 -2.15 -0.07
N GLU A 77 15.61 -1.21 0.71
CA GLU A 77 17.05 -1.01 0.81
C GLU A 77 17.66 -1.58 2.06
N ARG A 78 16.87 -2.17 2.91
CA ARG A 78 17.42 -2.75 4.12
C ARG A 78 16.51 -3.82 4.65
N GLY A 79 17.07 -4.63 5.49
CA GLY A 79 16.36 -5.75 6.04
C GLY A 79 16.22 -6.80 5.00
N GLY A 80 15.48 -7.79 5.25
CA GLY A 80 15.19 -8.83 4.29
C GLY A 80 13.95 -8.53 3.52
N VAL A 81 13.60 -9.42 2.62
CA VAL A 81 12.34 -9.34 1.92
C VAL A 81 11.37 -10.32 2.55
N PRO A 82 10.06 -10.04 2.50
CA PRO A 82 9.09 -10.98 3.03
C PRO A 82 8.99 -12.23 2.17
N SER A 83 8.54 -13.31 2.77
CA SER A 83 8.40 -14.56 2.05
C SER A 83 7.17 -14.56 1.17
N LYS A 84 7.23 -15.35 0.12
CA LYS A 84 6.05 -15.54 -0.72
C LYS A 84 4.91 -16.07 0.14
N GLY A 85 3.73 -15.54 -0.11
CA GLY A 85 2.55 -15.89 0.65
C GLY A 85 2.31 -15.03 1.87
N ALA A 86 3.26 -14.23 2.29
CA ALA A 86 3.07 -13.35 3.44
C ALA A 86 2.13 -12.21 3.07
N ARG A 87 1.35 -11.78 4.04
CA ARG A 87 0.50 -10.61 3.85
C ARG A 87 1.23 -9.41 4.44
N VAL A 88 1.38 -8.37 3.65
CA VAL A 88 2.16 -7.21 4.08
C VAL A 88 1.40 -5.93 3.80
N GLY A 89 1.65 -4.94 4.63
CA GLY A 89 1.23 -3.57 4.37
C GLY A 89 2.48 -2.76 4.15
N VAL A 90 2.54 -2.04 3.06
CA VAL A 90 3.74 -1.32 2.64
C VAL A 90 3.40 0.15 2.44
N LYS A 91 4.27 1.00 2.92
CA LYS A 91 4.18 2.42 2.68
C LYS A 91 5.45 2.84 1.95
N GLY A 92 5.31 3.63 0.90
CA GLY A 92 6.47 4.07 0.16
C GLY A 92 6.10 4.99 -0.98
N ARG A 93 7.11 5.37 -1.76
CA ARG A 93 6.93 6.28 -2.87
C ARG A 93 6.94 5.54 -4.19
N VAL A 94 6.05 5.95 -5.06
CA VAL A 94 5.97 5.38 -6.41
C VAL A 94 7.08 5.97 -7.26
N PHE A 95 7.76 5.12 -8.02
CA PHE A 95 8.85 5.56 -8.89
C PHE A 95 8.97 4.59 -10.06
N SER A 96 9.78 4.96 -11.02
CA SER A 96 10.08 4.07 -12.13
C SER A 96 11.14 3.09 -11.66
N GLY A 97 10.76 1.85 -11.64
CA GLY A 97 11.65 0.83 -11.11
C GLY A 97 12.85 0.59 -11.99
N PRO A 98 13.95 0.21 -11.40
CA PRO A 98 15.18 -0.03 -12.15
C PRO A 98 15.17 -1.38 -12.83
N ALA A 99 16.07 -1.55 -13.77
CA ALA A 99 16.34 -2.86 -14.31
C ALA A 99 17.28 -3.56 -13.33
N LEU A 100 16.95 -4.80 -13.01
CA LEU A 100 17.77 -5.56 -12.08
C LEU A 100 17.90 -6.96 -12.63
N ARG A 101 19.12 -7.38 -12.87
CA ARG A 101 19.42 -8.70 -13.41
C ARG A 101 18.66 -8.99 -14.70
N GLY A 102 18.60 -8.00 -15.58
CA GLY A 102 17.90 -8.16 -16.84
C GLY A 102 16.40 -8.05 -16.76
N ARG A 103 15.89 -7.75 -15.61
CA ARG A 103 14.45 -7.63 -15.40
C ARG A 103 14.11 -6.17 -15.12
N THR A 104 13.09 -5.65 -15.78
CA THR A 104 12.63 -4.29 -15.49
C THR A 104 11.38 -4.38 -14.66
N PHE A 105 11.30 -3.54 -13.65
CA PHE A 105 10.17 -3.57 -12.75
C PHE A 105 9.11 -2.52 -13.07
N GLY A 106 9.35 -1.70 -14.08
CA GLY A 106 8.36 -0.69 -14.46
C GLY A 106 8.03 0.24 -13.31
N THR A 107 6.76 0.46 -13.08
CA THR A 107 6.32 1.25 -11.94
C THR A 107 6.50 0.42 -10.68
N ALA A 108 7.12 0.99 -9.68
CA ALA A 108 7.43 0.29 -8.45
C ALA A 108 7.28 1.24 -7.27
N ILE A 109 7.33 0.67 -6.07
CA ILE A 109 7.27 1.44 -4.83
C ILE A 109 8.61 1.29 -4.12
N ARG A 110 9.17 2.41 -3.68
CA ARG A 110 10.35 2.39 -2.83
C ARG A 110 9.88 2.38 -1.40
N GLU A 111 10.10 1.30 -0.71
CA GLU A 111 9.57 1.09 0.63
C GLU A 111 10.15 2.05 1.64
N SER A 112 9.30 2.69 2.44
CA SER A 112 9.74 3.44 3.58
C SER A 112 9.36 2.74 4.88
N ASP A 113 8.30 1.93 4.85
CA ASP A 113 7.89 1.17 6.02
C ASP A 113 7.12 -0.05 5.58
N ARG A 114 7.18 -1.09 6.39
CA ARG A 114 6.49 -2.33 6.05
C ARG A 114 6.04 -3.03 7.32
N ARG A 115 4.85 -3.59 7.28
CA ARG A 115 4.34 -4.43 8.34
C ARG A 115 3.96 -5.77 7.77
N SER A 116 4.48 -6.82 8.34
CA SER A 116 4.14 -8.16 7.94
C SER A 116 3.11 -8.71 8.89
N ARG A 117 2.16 -9.47 8.34
CA ARG A 117 1.19 -10.08 9.16
C ARG A 117 1.27 -11.54 8.96
N GLY A 118 1.65 -12.20 9.91
CA GLY A 118 1.47 -13.55 10.06
C GLY A 118 1.85 -14.47 9.00
N ARG A 119 2.57 -14.63 8.46
CA ARG A 119 2.94 -15.51 7.69
C ARG A 119 2.48 -15.71 6.79
#